data_189020c8472306a317b1d6bd68706ef4
#
_entry.id   189020c8472306a317b1d6bd68706ef4
#
_cell.length_a   1.000
_cell.length_b   1.000
_cell.length_c   1.000
_cell.angle_alpha   90.00
_cell.angle_beta   90.00
_cell.angle_gamma   90.00
#
_symmetry.space_group_name_H-M   'P 1'
#
loop_
_entity.id
_entity.type
_entity.pdbx_description
1 polymer ?
#
loop_
_entity_poly.entity_id
_entity_poly.type
_entity_poly.pdbx_seq_one_letter_code
_entity_poly.pdbx_strand_id
1 'polypeptide(L)'
;TGEWRRNESPAFVEGCDASTNAIRVIVSGRPPALLAPVVASEDQRRLSAQSVARNSDPVASFSVGSRLLRVSGDSTLGALLKGIGLDLNDTTVGSYEGLVSVTITPKGLLDALGIPVSGNITVGGLNALLAVEQVSVGQILDATVQAAGQDGLLAVNVTLLGEIEAKLGITALPDIQLGQSENTRGLFAPITTATGDAALNASVDALSIISTAIGIASAGRAVSVAVPNLLGVTAKVGVVEPPSIGIGGVGTTAYTAQVRVYVGLDTNNIPGLGALLGALKPLVDVRLNLPLTLDVVASKGTVDDLCTTEMRAENYAQPGNPPGDDCPAGQHCAAIQVDADLLNLCIGPYPGGADPFSVQGSCKDTVLDTEVLRVGLLGATLLGKTGSLKTGLATTPPADIYLAKEKAGTVGSALDLGTALNNLTSALADFLFGGGTTPAITAADANTAAAKIWNDVGGNACGGDTSSGRTCRQNKYQAGLKQVEALTQTAQTNYNNLSSTDKTALQGLGGAIGAALTGVVNGL
;
A
#
# COMPACT_ATOMS: atom_id res chain seq x y z
N THR A 1 13.63 4.79 48.78
CA THR A 1 13.77 5.09 47.35
C THR A 1 15.21 4.92 46.92
N GLY A 2 15.47 4.66 45.66
CA GLY A 2 16.80 4.49 45.13
C GLY A 2 16.81 4.15 43.65
N GLU A 3 17.98 3.88 43.12
CA GLU A 3 18.19 3.42 41.76
C GLU A 3 18.34 1.90 41.75
N TRP A 4 17.58 1.24 40.89
CA TRP A 4 17.75 -0.18 40.60
C TRP A 4 18.60 -0.35 39.34
N ARG A 5 19.76 -0.99 39.49
CA ARG A 5 20.70 -1.33 38.41
C ARG A 5 20.76 -2.82 38.24
N ARG A 6 20.19 -3.36 37.19
CA ARG A 6 19.97 -4.79 36.95
C ARG A 6 21.32 -5.45 36.79
N ASN A 7 22.29 -5.57 36.96
CA ASN A 7 23.56 -6.28 36.75
C ASN A 7 24.73 -5.72 37.57
N GLU A 8 24.43 -4.80 38.48
CA GLU A 8 25.42 -4.24 39.36
C GLU A 8 25.29 -4.86 40.77
N SER A 9 26.37 -4.88 41.50
CA SER A 9 26.36 -5.29 42.90
C SER A 9 26.88 -4.15 43.76
N PRO A 10 26.02 -3.56 44.60
CA PRO A 10 24.62 -3.90 44.88
C PRO A 10 23.68 -3.46 43.78
N ALA A 11 22.68 -4.26 43.50
CA ALA A 11 21.67 -3.98 42.47
C ALA A 11 20.73 -2.82 42.83
N PHE A 12 20.65 -2.43 44.10
CA PHE A 12 19.86 -1.29 44.57
C PHE A 12 20.78 -0.32 45.33
N VAL A 13 20.83 0.90 44.84
CA VAL A 13 21.56 2.00 45.44
C VAL A 13 20.55 2.99 46.03
N GLU A 14 20.64 3.24 47.34
CA GLU A 14 19.77 4.21 48.00
C GLU A 14 20.07 5.64 47.56
N GLY A 15 19.03 6.39 47.24
CA GLY A 15 19.15 7.79 46.83
C GLY A 15 17.79 8.43 46.57
N CYS A 16 17.77 9.74 46.44
CA CYS A 16 16.62 10.55 46.02
C CYS A 16 17.10 11.65 45.08
N ASP A 17 17.57 11.24 43.93
CA ASP A 17 18.02 12.13 42.85
C ASP A 17 17.26 11.85 41.55
N ALA A 18 17.68 12.49 40.47
CA ALA A 18 17.05 12.33 39.16
C ALA A 18 17.17 10.90 38.59
N SER A 19 18.07 10.06 39.11
CA SER A 19 18.23 8.65 38.72
C SER A 19 17.34 7.69 39.52
N THR A 20 16.60 8.18 40.50
CA THR A 20 15.71 7.38 41.36
C THR A 20 14.58 6.76 40.56
N ASN A 21 14.60 5.43 40.37
CA ASN A 21 13.64 4.66 39.58
C ASN A 21 13.00 3.51 40.36
N ALA A 22 13.32 3.32 41.64
CA ALA A 22 12.87 2.16 42.40
C ALA A 22 12.59 2.48 43.88
N ILE A 23 11.71 1.66 44.46
CA ILE A 23 11.38 1.67 45.88
C ILE A 23 11.73 0.28 46.43
N ARG A 24 12.55 0.24 47.48
CA ARG A 24 12.80 -0.97 48.25
C ARG A 24 11.97 -0.94 49.53
N VAL A 25 11.14 -1.94 49.73
CA VAL A 25 10.39 -2.16 50.95
C VAL A 25 11.00 -3.30 51.72
N ILE A 26 11.35 -3.03 52.98
CA ILE A 26 11.86 -4.03 53.89
C ILE A 26 10.84 -4.20 55.02
N VAL A 27 10.31 -5.39 55.12
CA VAL A 27 9.41 -5.75 56.24
C VAL A 27 10.18 -6.63 57.19
N SER A 28 10.24 -6.28 58.44
CA SER A 28 10.88 -7.10 59.47
C SER A 28 9.86 -7.37 60.60
N GLY A 29 9.85 -8.61 61.03
CA GLY A 29 8.97 -9.08 62.09
C GLY A 29 9.72 -10.00 63.05
N ARG A 30 9.21 -10.07 64.29
CA ARG A 30 9.70 -11.08 65.27
C ARG A 30 8.64 -12.17 65.37
N PRO A 31 8.93 -13.40 64.86
CA PRO A 31 7.99 -14.49 64.98
C PRO A 31 7.81 -14.88 66.47
N PRO A 32 6.61 -15.34 66.87
CA PRO A 32 6.39 -15.84 68.22
C PRO A 32 7.28 -17.03 68.49
N ALA A 33 7.82 -17.08 69.71
CA ALA A 33 8.74 -18.14 70.14
C ALA A 33 7.97 -19.42 70.48
N LEU A 34 7.54 -20.18 69.49
CA LEU A 34 6.88 -21.48 69.72
C LEU A 34 7.87 -22.59 70.08
N LEU A 35 9.10 -22.58 69.57
CA LEU A 35 10.11 -23.61 69.81
C LEU A 35 11.56 -23.07 69.94
N ALA A 36 11.76 -21.74 69.89
CA ALA A 36 13.09 -21.15 69.85
C ALA A 36 13.67 -20.56 71.19
N PRO A 37 13.04 -20.68 72.38
CA PRO A 37 13.65 -20.15 73.61
C PRO A 37 14.96 -20.86 73.99
N VAL A 38 15.22 -22.04 73.40
CA VAL A 38 16.37 -22.91 73.76
C VAL A 38 17.62 -22.63 72.92
N VAL A 39 17.48 -21.95 71.78
CA VAL A 39 18.56 -21.87 70.77
C VAL A 39 18.94 -20.43 70.35
N ALA A 40 18.12 -19.43 70.60
CA ALA A 40 18.41 -18.05 70.16
C ALA A 40 17.85 -17.00 71.13
N SER A 41 18.63 -15.95 71.47
CA SER A 41 18.20 -14.78 72.23
C SER A 41 17.11 -14.01 71.47
N GLU A 42 16.32 -13.20 72.17
CA GLU A 42 15.23 -12.41 71.54
C GLU A 42 15.67 -11.52 70.39
N ASP A 43 16.92 -11.03 70.42
CA ASP A 43 17.49 -10.17 69.36
C ASP A 43 17.88 -10.96 68.11
N GLN A 44 18.10 -12.28 68.21
CA GLN A 44 18.45 -13.13 67.08
C GLN A 44 17.24 -13.67 66.31
N ARG A 45 16.03 -13.42 66.75
CA ARG A 45 14.77 -13.87 66.15
C ARG A 45 14.15 -12.83 65.27
N ARG A 46 14.90 -12.31 64.30
CA ARG A 46 14.40 -11.33 63.35
C ARG A 46 14.26 -11.97 61.99
N LEU A 47 13.05 -12.03 61.44
CA LEU A 47 12.81 -12.33 60.03
C LEU A 47 12.65 -11.04 59.28
N SER A 48 13.35 -10.93 58.19
CA SER A 48 13.17 -9.81 57.26
C SER A 48 12.92 -10.33 55.85
N ALA A 49 11.95 -9.73 55.18
CA ALA A 49 11.70 -9.90 53.74
C ALA A 49 11.87 -8.54 53.08
N GLN A 50 12.48 -8.54 51.90
CA GLN A 50 12.61 -7.33 51.12
C GLN A 50 12.03 -7.56 49.71
N SER A 51 11.42 -6.50 49.17
CA SER A 51 10.94 -6.44 47.80
C SER A 51 11.35 -5.12 47.22
N VAL A 52 11.72 -5.14 45.95
CA VAL A 52 12.04 -3.91 45.18
C VAL A 52 11.03 -3.81 44.04
N ALA A 53 10.31 -2.67 44.02
CA ALA A 53 9.48 -2.29 42.91
C ALA A 53 10.22 -1.22 42.09
N ARG A 54 10.32 -1.42 40.82
CA ARG A 54 10.94 -0.50 39.86
C ARG A 54 9.90 0.12 38.96
N ASN A 55 10.00 1.41 38.71
CA ASN A 55 9.31 2.04 37.61
C ASN A 55 10.03 1.66 36.30
N SER A 56 9.30 1.13 35.33
CA SER A 56 9.80 0.95 33.97
C SER A 56 9.19 2.02 33.09
N ASP A 57 9.99 2.54 32.15
CA ASP A 57 9.45 3.46 31.16
C ASP A 57 8.28 2.78 30.43
N PRO A 58 7.21 3.52 30.15
CA PRO A 58 6.06 2.99 29.44
C PRO A 58 6.45 2.60 28.01
N VAL A 59 5.88 1.52 27.53
CA VAL A 59 6.11 0.97 26.19
C VAL A 59 4.78 0.73 25.52
N ALA A 60 4.63 1.20 24.28
CA ALA A 60 3.52 0.84 23.41
C ALA A 60 3.97 -0.21 22.38
N SER A 61 3.08 -1.14 22.05
CA SER A 61 3.16 -1.93 20.84
C SER A 61 1.90 -1.68 20.01
N PHE A 62 2.08 -1.44 18.73
CA PHE A 62 0.97 -1.10 17.86
C PHE A 62 1.26 -1.47 16.40
N SER A 63 0.19 -1.70 15.66
CA SER A 63 0.20 -1.81 14.21
C SER A 63 -0.71 -0.74 13.61
N VAL A 64 -0.40 -0.31 12.38
CA VAL A 64 -1.22 0.63 11.62
C VAL A 64 -1.88 -0.15 10.49
N GLY A 65 -3.19 -0.03 10.36
CA GLY A 65 -3.98 -0.70 9.32
C GLY A 65 -4.88 0.28 8.60
N SER A 66 -5.21 -0.02 7.33
CA SER A 66 -6.17 0.77 6.55
C SER A 66 -7.57 0.17 6.60
N ARG A 67 -8.57 0.96 6.95
CA ARG A 67 -9.99 0.55 6.84
C ARG A 67 -10.52 0.53 5.41
N LEU A 68 -9.83 1.16 4.47
CA LEU A 68 -10.20 1.14 3.04
C LEU A 68 -10.26 -0.27 2.46
N LEU A 69 -9.51 -1.19 3.06
CA LEU A 69 -9.37 -2.57 2.61
C LEU A 69 -10.26 -3.55 3.38
N ARG A 70 -11.10 -3.06 4.29
CA ARG A 70 -12.00 -3.92 5.08
C ARG A 70 -13.35 -4.07 4.38
N VAL A 71 -13.70 -5.28 3.99
CA VAL A 71 -15.03 -5.62 3.43
C VAL A 71 -15.92 -6.12 4.57
N SER A 72 -17.16 -5.62 4.64
CA SER A 72 -18.12 -6.05 5.66
C SER A 72 -18.51 -7.52 5.43
N GLY A 73 -18.39 -8.34 6.49
CA GLY A 73 -18.79 -9.76 6.47
C GLY A 73 -17.63 -10.74 6.34
N ASP A 74 -16.42 -10.29 6.04
CA ASP A 74 -15.25 -11.16 6.00
C ASP A 74 -14.68 -11.37 7.42
N SER A 75 -13.99 -12.49 7.64
CA SER A 75 -13.17 -12.69 8.84
C SER A 75 -12.11 -11.60 8.98
N THR A 76 -11.65 -11.32 10.21
CA THR A 76 -10.66 -10.25 10.44
C THR A 76 -9.39 -10.46 9.61
N LEU A 77 -8.86 -11.68 9.58
CA LEU A 77 -7.68 -12.02 8.77
C LEU A 77 -8.03 -12.00 7.27
N GLY A 78 -9.19 -12.55 6.87
CA GLY A 78 -9.64 -12.55 5.48
C GLY A 78 -9.78 -11.15 4.91
N ALA A 79 -10.37 -10.22 5.67
CA ALA A 79 -10.50 -8.83 5.26
C ALA A 79 -9.13 -8.15 5.06
N LEU A 80 -8.16 -8.41 5.95
CA LEU A 80 -6.80 -7.88 5.83
C LEU A 80 -6.07 -8.43 4.59
N LEU A 81 -6.14 -9.73 4.36
CA LEU A 81 -5.48 -10.38 3.23
C LEU A 81 -6.11 -10.01 1.89
N LYS A 82 -7.44 -9.95 1.83
CA LYS A 82 -8.18 -9.49 0.63
C LYS A 82 -7.80 -8.06 0.25
N GLY A 83 -7.55 -7.21 1.23
CA GLY A 83 -7.07 -5.86 1.01
C GLY A 83 -5.74 -5.76 0.26
N ILE A 84 -4.89 -6.76 0.37
CA ILE A 84 -3.62 -6.85 -0.38
C ILE A 84 -3.74 -7.74 -1.63
N GLY A 85 -4.95 -8.10 -2.05
CA GLY A 85 -5.22 -8.91 -3.23
C GLY A 85 -5.24 -10.42 -2.99
N LEU A 86 -5.06 -10.86 -1.75
CA LEU A 86 -5.09 -12.27 -1.37
C LEU A 86 -6.52 -12.67 -0.93
N ASP A 87 -7.39 -12.91 -1.91
CA ASP A 87 -8.73 -13.44 -1.68
C ASP A 87 -8.64 -14.96 -1.48
N LEU A 88 -8.58 -15.39 -0.22
CA LEU A 88 -8.37 -16.76 0.20
C LEU A 88 -9.69 -17.44 0.61
N ASN A 89 -9.62 -18.72 0.90
CA ASN A 89 -10.78 -19.48 1.32
C ASN A 89 -11.30 -19.01 2.69
N ASP A 90 -12.58 -18.64 2.77
CA ASP A 90 -13.22 -18.12 4.00
C ASP A 90 -13.13 -19.11 5.16
N THR A 91 -13.14 -20.42 4.93
CA THR A 91 -12.97 -21.43 5.97
C THR A 91 -11.57 -21.41 6.54
N THR A 92 -10.55 -21.28 5.70
CA THR A 92 -9.16 -21.19 6.13
C THR A 92 -8.91 -19.94 6.96
N VAL A 93 -9.30 -18.76 6.45
CA VAL A 93 -9.10 -17.50 7.18
C VAL A 93 -10.00 -17.38 8.40
N GLY A 94 -11.21 -17.94 8.35
CA GLY A 94 -12.14 -18.00 9.49
C GLY A 94 -11.63 -18.81 10.66
N SER A 95 -10.76 -19.78 10.42
CA SER A 95 -10.14 -20.57 11.50
C SER A 95 -9.29 -19.72 12.44
N TYR A 96 -8.81 -18.57 12.00
CA TYR A 96 -8.01 -17.64 12.81
C TYR A 96 -8.83 -16.67 13.68
N GLU A 97 -10.16 -16.72 13.62
CA GLU A 97 -11.01 -15.87 14.48
C GLU A 97 -10.76 -16.10 15.98
N GLY A 98 -10.28 -17.29 16.35
CA GLY A 98 -9.85 -17.60 17.73
C GLY A 98 -8.62 -16.80 18.21
N LEU A 99 -7.88 -16.18 17.30
CA LEU A 99 -6.74 -15.31 17.62
C LEU A 99 -7.14 -13.83 17.75
N VAL A 100 -8.37 -13.46 17.48
CA VAL A 100 -8.84 -12.09 17.65
C VAL A 100 -8.68 -11.70 19.12
N SER A 101 -7.97 -10.61 19.36
CA SER A 101 -7.63 -10.09 20.70
C SER A 101 -6.68 -10.99 21.53
N VAL A 102 -6.07 -12.02 20.93
CA VAL A 102 -5.00 -12.77 21.59
C VAL A 102 -3.69 -12.02 21.38
N THR A 103 -3.00 -11.77 22.49
CA THR A 103 -1.69 -11.10 22.45
C THR A 103 -0.58 -12.09 22.86
N ILE A 104 0.55 -11.95 22.21
CA ILE A 104 1.79 -12.66 22.57
C ILE A 104 2.90 -11.65 22.82
N THR A 105 3.98 -12.07 23.44
CA THR A 105 5.13 -11.19 23.64
C THR A 105 6.21 -11.49 22.59
N PRO A 106 7.03 -10.49 22.18
CA PRO A 106 8.20 -10.74 21.33
C PRO A 106 9.12 -11.82 21.91
N LYS A 107 9.26 -11.87 23.24
CA LYS A 107 10.00 -12.94 23.89
C LYS A 107 9.37 -14.32 23.61
N GLY A 108 8.06 -14.45 23.80
CA GLY A 108 7.34 -15.71 23.52
C GLY A 108 7.46 -16.15 22.07
N LEU A 109 7.40 -15.20 21.12
CA LEU A 109 7.61 -15.48 19.70
C LEU A 109 9.03 -15.96 19.43
N LEU A 110 10.07 -15.29 19.97
CA LEU A 110 11.48 -15.66 19.79
C LEU A 110 11.79 -17.01 20.43
N ASP A 111 11.26 -17.27 21.63
CA ASP A 111 11.40 -18.56 22.31
C ASP A 111 10.78 -19.70 21.47
N ALA A 112 9.59 -19.49 20.90
CA ALA A 112 8.93 -20.47 20.02
C ALA A 112 9.66 -20.66 18.68
N LEU A 113 10.34 -19.64 18.17
CA LEU A 113 11.23 -19.73 17.01
C LEU A 113 12.58 -20.41 17.33
N GLY A 114 12.85 -20.70 18.61
CA GLY A 114 14.14 -21.25 19.03
C GLY A 114 15.29 -20.24 19.01
N ILE A 115 15.00 -18.96 19.01
CA ILE A 115 16.00 -17.87 19.01
C ILE A 115 16.28 -17.46 20.46
N PRO A 116 17.44 -17.83 21.04
CA PRO A 116 17.76 -17.52 22.43
C PRO A 116 18.03 -16.04 22.62
N VAL A 117 17.32 -15.41 23.55
CA VAL A 117 17.54 -13.99 23.91
C VAL A 117 17.99 -13.90 25.36
N SER A 118 19.15 -13.28 25.60
CA SER A 118 19.62 -13.05 26.96
C SER A 118 18.71 -12.05 27.68
N GLY A 119 18.38 -12.33 28.96
CA GLY A 119 17.54 -11.45 29.78
C GLY A 119 18.08 -10.03 29.99
N ASN A 120 19.29 -9.75 29.56
CA ASN A 120 20.01 -8.47 29.73
C ASN A 120 20.33 -7.82 28.38
N ILE A 121 19.65 -8.20 27.32
CA ILE A 121 19.92 -7.64 25.99
C ILE A 121 19.61 -6.14 25.98
N THR A 122 20.54 -5.36 25.44
CA THR A 122 20.29 -3.93 25.20
C THR A 122 19.35 -3.74 24.02
N VAL A 123 18.71 -2.58 23.90
CA VAL A 123 17.84 -2.26 22.74
C VAL A 123 18.64 -2.35 21.43
N GLY A 124 19.85 -1.81 21.40
CA GLY A 124 20.73 -1.92 20.23
C GLY A 124 21.08 -3.38 19.90
N GLY A 125 21.37 -4.19 20.91
CA GLY A 125 21.64 -5.63 20.73
C GLY A 125 20.39 -6.38 20.24
N LEU A 126 19.20 -6.05 20.73
CA LEU A 126 17.94 -6.64 20.27
C LEU A 126 17.64 -6.26 18.82
N ASN A 127 17.77 -4.99 18.47
CA ASN A 127 17.60 -4.54 17.08
C ASN A 127 18.61 -5.21 16.13
N ALA A 128 19.87 -5.35 16.54
CA ALA A 128 20.90 -6.03 15.76
C ALA A 128 20.59 -7.53 15.58
N LEU A 129 20.12 -8.21 16.64
CA LEU A 129 19.67 -9.59 16.56
C LEU A 129 18.52 -9.74 15.57
N LEU A 130 17.46 -8.97 15.73
CA LEU A 130 16.28 -9.04 14.87
C LEU A 130 16.59 -8.69 13.40
N ALA A 131 17.53 -7.80 13.14
CA ALA A 131 17.91 -7.37 11.79
C ALA A 131 18.71 -8.43 11.00
N VAL A 132 19.34 -9.40 11.68
CA VAL A 132 20.09 -10.48 11.02
C VAL A 132 19.31 -11.78 10.94
N GLU A 133 18.31 -11.97 11.79
CA GLU A 133 17.49 -13.18 11.81
C GLU A 133 16.49 -13.19 10.65
N GLN A 134 16.63 -14.21 9.81
CA GLN A 134 15.70 -14.50 8.71
C GLN A 134 14.93 -15.78 9.04
N VAL A 135 13.63 -15.71 8.92
CA VAL A 135 12.72 -16.79 9.32
C VAL A 135 11.68 -16.98 8.21
N SER A 136 11.32 -18.23 7.93
CA SER A 136 10.24 -18.49 6.98
C SER A 136 8.90 -18.03 7.54
N VAL A 137 7.98 -17.63 6.67
CA VAL A 137 6.62 -17.24 7.09
C VAL A 137 5.95 -18.39 7.84
N GLY A 138 6.12 -19.63 7.39
CA GLY A 138 5.59 -20.80 8.08
C GLY A 138 6.06 -20.91 9.54
N GLN A 139 7.34 -20.72 9.78
CA GLN A 139 7.88 -20.74 11.15
C GLN A 139 7.30 -19.60 12.00
N ILE A 140 7.09 -18.41 11.44
CA ILE A 140 6.47 -17.29 12.17
C ILE A 140 5.01 -17.60 12.51
N LEU A 141 4.25 -18.15 11.56
CA LEU A 141 2.86 -18.55 11.81
C LEU A 141 2.80 -19.61 12.92
N ASP A 142 3.61 -20.65 12.81
CA ASP A 142 3.67 -21.76 13.79
C ASP A 142 4.09 -21.25 15.18
N ALA A 143 5.13 -20.44 15.25
CA ALA A 143 5.58 -19.84 16.51
C ALA A 143 4.53 -18.91 17.12
N THR A 144 3.79 -18.16 16.28
CA THR A 144 2.72 -17.26 16.75
C THR A 144 1.57 -18.06 17.36
N VAL A 145 1.08 -19.12 16.69
CA VAL A 145 -0.03 -19.93 17.22
C VAL A 145 0.39 -20.73 18.44
N GLN A 146 1.61 -21.21 18.51
CA GLN A 146 2.17 -21.87 19.70
C GLN A 146 2.28 -20.89 20.88
N ALA A 147 2.86 -19.72 20.69
CA ALA A 147 2.95 -18.69 21.72
C ALA A 147 1.58 -18.21 22.21
N ALA A 148 0.56 -18.28 21.33
CA ALA A 148 -0.84 -18.00 21.65
C ALA A 148 -1.57 -19.17 22.34
N GLY A 149 -0.95 -20.34 22.47
CA GLY A 149 -1.58 -21.56 23.00
C GLY A 149 -2.66 -22.14 22.07
N GLN A 150 -2.53 -21.94 20.77
CA GLN A 150 -3.50 -22.35 19.74
C GLN A 150 -2.91 -23.39 18.77
N ASP A 151 -2.29 -24.44 19.31
CA ASP A 151 -1.58 -25.48 18.53
C ASP A 151 -2.48 -26.18 17.49
N GLY A 152 -3.80 -26.16 17.67
CA GLY A 152 -4.76 -26.67 16.70
C GLY A 152 -4.71 -25.98 15.33
N LEU A 153 -4.12 -24.77 15.24
CA LEU A 153 -3.96 -24.03 14.01
C LEU A 153 -2.72 -24.40 13.19
N LEU A 154 -1.81 -25.24 13.70
CA LEU A 154 -0.61 -25.64 12.96
C LEU A 154 -0.93 -26.28 11.60
N ALA A 155 -1.95 -27.14 11.54
CA ALA A 155 -2.38 -27.74 10.28
C ALA A 155 -3.03 -26.72 9.34
N VAL A 156 -3.71 -25.70 9.89
CA VAL A 156 -4.31 -24.62 9.13
C VAL A 156 -3.25 -23.71 8.52
N ASN A 157 -2.14 -23.47 9.22
CA ASN A 157 -1.00 -22.70 8.70
C ASN A 157 -0.47 -23.27 7.37
N VAL A 158 -0.34 -24.59 7.27
CA VAL A 158 0.11 -25.25 6.04
C VAL A 158 -0.87 -25.00 4.88
N THR A 159 -2.17 -25.08 5.17
CA THR A 159 -3.21 -24.81 4.17
C THR A 159 -3.19 -23.34 3.74
N LEU A 160 -3.12 -22.42 4.69
CA LEU A 160 -3.05 -20.97 4.43
C LEU A 160 -1.86 -20.61 3.54
N LEU A 161 -0.68 -21.14 3.86
CA LEU A 161 0.53 -20.88 3.07
C LEU A 161 0.39 -21.41 1.64
N GLY A 162 -0.12 -22.63 1.46
CA GLY A 162 -0.37 -23.21 0.15
C GLY A 162 -1.38 -22.39 -0.69
N GLU A 163 -2.41 -21.85 -0.07
CA GLU A 163 -3.37 -20.96 -0.75
C GLU A 163 -2.71 -19.64 -1.18
N ILE A 164 -1.88 -19.03 -0.32
CA ILE A 164 -1.14 -17.80 -0.63
C ILE A 164 -0.17 -18.03 -1.78
N GLU A 165 0.63 -19.09 -1.71
CA GLU A 165 1.61 -19.45 -2.73
C GLU A 165 0.94 -19.68 -4.09
N ALA A 166 -0.18 -20.40 -4.10
CA ALA A 166 -0.98 -20.62 -5.30
C ALA A 166 -1.52 -19.31 -5.90
N LYS A 167 -2.03 -18.40 -5.07
CA LYS A 167 -2.52 -17.08 -5.51
C LYS A 167 -1.41 -16.19 -6.07
N LEU A 168 -0.23 -16.25 -5.48
CA LEU A 168 0.95 -15.50 -5.92
C LEU A 168 1.65 -16.17 -7.12
N GLY A 169 1.31 -17.41 -7.46
CA GLY A 169 1.95 -18.17 -8.53
C GLY A 169 3.40 -18.56 -8.22
N ILE A 170 3.72 -18.84 -6.95
CA ILE A 170 5.04 -19.19 -6.47
C ILE A 170 5.04 -20.57 -5.78
N THR A 171 6.19 -21.17 -5.65
CA THR A 171 6.36 -22.49 -5.00
C THR A 171 6.70 -22.40 -3.53
N ALA A 172 7.19 -21.25 -3.06
CA ALA A 172 7.47 -20.97 -1.67
C ALA A 172 7.51 -19.46 -1.42
N LEU A 173 7.02 -19.04 -0.26
CA LEU A 173 7.19 -17.67 0.22
C LEU A 173 8.65 -17.44 0.63
N PRO A 174 9.22 -16.24 0.39
CA PRO A 174 10.56 -15.92 0.84
C PRO A 174 10.63 -15.85 2.36
N ASP A 175 11.83 -16.11 2.90
CA ASP A 175 12.13 -15.78 4.29
C ASP A 175 12.07 -14.27 4.50
N ILE A 176 11.65 -13.86 5.68
CA ILE A 176 11.53 -12.46 6.06
C ILE A 176 12.43 -12.14 7.25
N GLN A 177 12.87 -10.91 7.35
CA GLN A 177 13.63 -10.43 8.50
C GLN A 177 12.69 -10.14 9.68
N LEU A 178 13.11 -10.46 10.89
CA LEU A 178 12.35 -10.13 12.09
C LEU A 178 12.45 -8.64 12.43
N GLY A 179 13.58 -7.99 12.18
CA GLY A 179 13.76 -6.57 12.42
C GLY A 179 14.12 -5.80 11.14
N GLN A 180 13.93 -4.49 11.19
CA GLN A 180 14.30 -3.61 10.08
C GLN A 180 15.82 -3.52 9.94
N SER A 181 16.32 -3.64 8.71
CA SER A 181 17.68 -3.29 8.31
C SER A 181 17.70 -1.98 7.50
N GLU A 182 18.90 -1.51 7.08
CA GLU A 182 19.03 -0.25 6.33
C GLU A 182 18.14 -0.16 5.09
N ASN A 183 17.92 -1.27 4.40
CA ASN A 183 17.21 -1.31 3.12
C ASN A 183 15.97 -2.23 3.10
N THR A 184 15.64 -2.86 4.23
CA THR A 184 14.56 -3.85 4.26
C THR A 184 13.71 -3.66 5.50
N ARG A 185 12.40 -3.50 5.33
CA ARG A 185 11.46 -3.51 6.45
C ARG A 185 11.32 -4.94 6.97
N GLY A 186 11.38 -5.09 8.29
CA GLY A 186 11.16 -6.36 8.99
C GLY A 186 9.79 -6.40 9.66
N LEU A 187 9.52 -7.54 10.32
CA LEU A 187 8.30 -7.75 11.10
C LEU A 187 8.14 -6.65 12.16
N PHE A 188 9.23 -6.32 12.85
CA PHE A 188 9.28 -5.21 13.81
C PHE A 188 10.04 -4.03 13.21
N ALA A 189 9.46 -2.84 13.34
CA ALA A 189 10.18 -1.59 13.13
C ALA A 189 11.31 -1.44 14.16
N PRO A 190 12.25 -0.50 13.99
CA PRO A 190 13.30 -0.29 14.98
C PRO A 190 12.69 -0.07 16.37
N ILE A 191 13.08 -0.92 17.31
CA ILE A 191 12.62 -0.86 18.69
C ILE A 191 13.26 0.33 19.38
N THR A 192 12.46 1.18 20.03
CA THR A 192 12.90 2.39 20.73
C THR A 192 12.38 2.37 22.17
N THR A 193 12.99 1.55 23.02
CA THR A 193 12.65 1.45 24.45
C THR A 193 13.86 1.82 25.30
N ALA A 194 13.64 2.12 26.56
CA ALA A 194 14.73 2.32 27.51
C ALA A 194 15.51 1.01 27.77
N THR A 195 14.85 -0.15 27.71
CA THR A 195 15.48 -1.45 27.94
C THR A 195 14.97 -2.50 26.97
N GLY A 196 15.83 -3.43 26.54
CA GLY A 196 15.41 -4.55 25.69
C GLY A 196 14.39 -5.48 26.37
N ASP A 197 14.43 -5.57 27.68
CA ASP A 197 13.47 -6.35 28.49
C ASP A 197 12.04 -5.77 28.38
N ALA A 198 11.87 -4.46 28.36
CA ALA A 198 10.57 -3.85 28.17
C ALA A 198 9.98 -4.17 26.80
N ALA A 199 10.80 -4.15 25.74
CA ALA A 199 10.38 -4.55 24.41
C ALA A 199 10.00 -6.03 24.32
N LEU A 200 10.82 -6.90 24.92
CA LEU A 200 10.60 -8.35 24.91
C LEU A 200 9.31 -8.77 25.62
N ASN A 201 8.84 -7.98 26.58
CA ASN A 201 7.61 -8.23 27.35
C ASN A 201 6.41 -7.38 26.89
N ALA A 202 6.54 -6.60 25.82
CA ALA A 202 5.42 -5.87 25.24
C ALA A 202 4.36 -6.87 24.70
N SER A 203 3.08 -6.52 24.83
CA SER A 203 2.00 -7.34 24.28
C SER A 203 1.75 -6.96 22.82
N VAL A 204 1.83 -7.90 21.89
CA VAL A 204 1.59 -7.72 20.46
C VAL A 204 0.43 -8.61 20.04
N ASP A 205 -0.49 -8.07 19.25
CA ASP A 205 -1.62 -8.80 18.69
C ASP A 205 -1.14 -9.92 17.74
N ALA A 206 -1.61 -11.14 17.94
CA ALA A 206 -1.18 -12.32 17.18
C ALA A 206 -1.57 -12.24 15.70
N LEU A 207 -2.77 -11.73 15.37
CA LEU A 207 -3.18 -11.54 13.98
C LEU A 207 -2.37 -10.44 13.28
N SER A 208 -1.94 -9.42 14.01
CA SER A 208 -1.04 -8.40 13.48
C SER A 208 0.31 -8.98 13.09
N ILE A 209 0.85 -9.93 13.85
CA ILE A 209 2.09 -10.64 13.51
C ILE A 209 1.90 -11.46 12.22
N ILE A 210 0.85 -12.28 12.16
CA ILE A 210 0.54 -13.13 11.01
C ILE A 210 0.35 -12.29 9.74
N SER A 211 -0.52 -11.29 9.80
CA SER A 211 -0.82 -10.43 8.65
C SER A 211 0.39 -9.62 8.19
N THR A 212 1.22 -9.14 9.13
CA THR A 212 2.47 -8.42 8.81
C THR A 212 3.48 -9.35 8.14
N ALA A 213 3.66 -10.57 8.65
CA ALA A 213 4.56 -11.56 8.05
C ALA A 213 4.15 -11.92 6.61
N ILE A 214 2.86 -12.16 6.37
CA ILE A 214 2.33 -12.43 5.03
C ILE A 214 2.50 -11.19 4.12
N GLY A 215 2.21 -10.00 4.64
CA GLY A 215 2.38 -8.74 3.92
C GLY A 215 3.83 -8.50 3.47
N ILE A 216 4.81 -8.79 4.32
CA ILE A 216 6.24 -8.69 3.98
C ILE A 216 6.61 -9.70 2.89
N ALA A 217 6.22 -10.96 3.06
CA ALA A 217 6.57 -12.04 2.14
C ALA A 217 5.90 -11.91 0.76
N SER A 218 4.75 -11.24 0.69
CA SER A 218 4.05 -10.95 -0.57
C SER A 218 4.50 -9.64 -1.25
N ALA A 219 5.35 -8.84 -0.60
CA ALA A 219 5.83 -7.58 -1.15
C ALA A 219 6.56 -7.77 -2.49
N GLY A 220 6.38 -6.84 -3.41
CA GLY A 220 6.94 -6.91 -4.76
C GLY A 220 6.24 -7.88 -5.70
N ARG A 221 5.13 -8.51 -5.28
CA ARG A 221 4.34 -9.46 -6.08
C ARG A 221 2.91 -8.96 -6.25
N ALA A 222 2.31 -9.32 -7.38
CA ALA A 222 0.95 -8.92 -7.69
C ALA A 222 0.06 -10.11 -8.03
N VAL A 223 -1.18 -10.00 -7.57
CA VAL A 223 -2.27 -10.93 -7.93
C VAL A 223 -3.12 -10.27 -9.01
N SER A 224 -3.51 -11.04 -10.03
CA SER A 224 -4.44 -10.56 -11.06
C SER A 224 -5.87 -10.67 -10.57
N VAL A 225 -6.60 -9.57 -10.65
CA VAL A 225 -8.02 -9.48 -10.26
C VAL A 225 -8.84 -9.03 -11.47
N ALA A 226 -9.95 -9.71 -11.74
CA ALA A 226 -10.87 -9.27 -12.79
C ALA A 226 -11.52 -7.94 -12.41
N VAL A 227 -11.56 -6.99 -13.34
CA VAL A 227 -12.24 -5.72 -13.12
C VAL A 227 -13.72 -5.90 -13.45
N PRO A 228 -14.65 -5.74 -12.47
CA PRO A 228 -16.08 -5.84 -12.73
C PRO A 228 -16.52 -4.85 -13.82
N ASN A 229 -17.41 -5.29 -14.71
CA ASN A 229 -17.98 -4.49 -15.81
C ASN A 229 -17.02 -4.03 -16.93
N LEU A 230 -15.75 -4.44 -16.89
CA LEU A 230 -14.79 -4.22 -17.97
C LEU A 230 -14.32 -5.59 -18.48
N LEU A 231 -15.06 -6.15 -19.45
CA LEU A 231 -14.73 -7.45 -20.04
C LEU A 231 -13.32 -7.46 -20.62
N GLY A 232 -12.52 -8.41 -20.15
CA GLY A 232 -11.15 -8.61 -20.63
C GLY A 232 -10.11 -7.66 -20.05
N VAL A 233 -10.46 -6.77 -19.13
CA VAL A 233 -9.50 -5.94 -18.39
C VAL A 233 -9.22 -6.59 -17.04
N THR A 234 -7.94 -6.81 -16.76
CA THR A 234 -7.46 -7.30 -15.47
C THR A 234 -6.68 -6.21 -14.75
N ALA A 235 -6.98 -6.03 -13.47
CA ALA A 235 -6.14 -5.28 -12.57
C ALA A 235 -5.12 -6.21 -11.93
N LYS A 236 -3.94 -5.69 -11.64
CA LYS A 236 -2.98 -6.33 -10.75
C LYS A 236 -3.01 -5.60 -9.41
N VAL A 237 -3.02 -6.33 -8.31
CA VAL A 237 -3.02 -5.80 -6.95
C VAL A 237 -1.88 -6.46 -6.18
N GLY A 238 -1.12 -5.68 -5.44
CA GLY A 238 -0.02 -6.22 -4.63
C GLY A 238 0.55 -5.22 -3.65
N VAL A 239 1.32 -5.73 -2.71
CA VAL A 239 2.05 -4.93 -1.73
C VAL A 239 3.34 -4.43 -2.35
N VAL A 240 3.59 -3.13 -2.28
CA VAL A 240 4.82 -2.47 -2.77
C VAL A 240 5.78 -2.19 -1.64
N GLU A 241 5.23 -1.67 -0.53
CA GLU A 241 5.97 -1.50 0.71
C GLU A 241 5.33 -2.33 1.81
N PRO A 242 6.09 -3.19 2.48
CA PRO A 242 5.55 -4.05 3.52
C PRO A 242 5.15 -3.26 4.77
N PRO A 243 4.20 -3.79 5.56
CA PRO A 243 3.86 -3.27 6.87
C PRO A 243 4.96 -3.58 7.88
N SER A 244 4.89 -2.94 9.06
CA SER A 244 5.72 -3.29 10.21
C SER A 244 5.00 -2.98 11.53
N ILE A 245 5.38 -3.68 12.60
CA ILE A 245 4.86 -3.50 13.96
C ILE A 245 5.82 -2.60 14.74
N GLY A 246 5.30 -1.55 15.37
CA GLY A 246 6.06 -0.67 16.24
C GLY A 246 6.06 -1.18 17.68
N ILE A 247 7.23 -1.16 18.32
CA ILE A 247 7.37 -1.46 19.76
C ILE A 247 8.34 -0.45 20.37
N GLY A 248 7.87 0.35 21.32
CA GLY A 248 8.77 1.28 21.99
C GLY A 248 8.09 2.42 22.73
N GLY A 249 8.90 3.40 23.09
CA GLY A 249 8.52 4.65 23.71
C GLY A 249 8.14 5.72 22.69
N VAL A 250 8.15 6.97 23.11
CA VAL A 250 7.92 8.14 22.26
C VAL A 250 8.89 8.13 21.08
N GLY A 251 8.40 8.46 19.87
CA GLY A 251 9.13 8.41 18.61
C GLY A 251 9.12 7.06 17.89
N THR A 252 8.57 6.01 18.50
CA THR A 252 8.40 4.70 17.85
C THR A 252 7.46 4.81 16.67
N THR A 253 7.80 4.13 15.57
CA THR A 253 7.01 4.14 14.34
C THR A 253 6.49 2.75 13.99
N ALA A 254 5.32 2.71 13.35
CA ALA A 254 4.78 1.55 12.65
C ALA A 254 4.26 1.98 11.28
N TYR A 255 4.26 1.07 10.32
CA TYR A 255 3.85 1.35 8.94
C TYR A 255 2.74 0.41 8.49
N THR A 256 1.82 0.93 7.68
CA THR A 256 0.89 0.06 6.93
C THR A 256 1.59 -0.55 5.72
N ALA A 257 0.98 -1.60 5.16
CA ALA A 257 1.30 -1.99 3.80
C ALA A 257 0.88 -0.89 2.82
N GLN A 258 1.78 -0.51 1.90
CA GLN A 258 1.40 0.24 0.72
C GLN A 258 0.93 -0.75 -0.35
N VAL A 259 -0.34 -0.68 -0.69
CA VAL A 259 -0.94 -1.51 -1.73
C VAL A 259 -1.02 -0.71 -3.03
N ARG A 260 -0.58 -1.33 -4.12
CA ARG A 260 -0.68 -0.78 -5.47
C ARG A 260 -1.69 -1.56 -6.28
N VAL A 261 -2.56 -0.84 -6.96
CA VAL A 261 -3.42 -1.38 -8.00
C VAL A 261 -2.93 -0.84 -9.34
N TYR A 262 -2.64 -1.73 -10.27
CA TYR A 262 -2.19 -1.36 -11.61
C TYR A 262 -3.18 -1.89 -12.65
N VAL A 263 -3.59 -1.02 -13.57
CA VAL A 263 -4.46 -1.35 -14.70
C VAL A 263 -3.85 -0.80 -15.98
N GLY A 264 -3.39 -1.67 -16.84
CA GLY A 264 -2.93 -1.28 -18.19
C GLY A 264 -4.12 -1.23 -19.15
N LEU A 265 -4.59 -0.04 -19.49
CA LEU A 265 -5.61 0.14 -20.51
C LEU A 265 -4.94 0.53 -21.83
N ASP A 266 -4.93 -0.39 -22.78
CA ASP A 266 -4.49 -0.16 -24.15
C ASP A 266 -5.66 -0.49 -25.09
N THR A 267 -5.94 0.39 -26.04
CA THR A 267 -7.01 0.18 -27.04
C THR A 267 -6.86 -1.12 -27.81
N ASN A 268 -5.63 -1.61 -27.97
CA ASN A 268 -5.38 -2.89 -28.64
C ASN A 268 -5.78 -4.11 -27.79
N ASN A 269 -5.85 -3.93 -26.45
CA ASN A 269 -6.10 -5.01 -25.49
C ASN A 269 -7.56 -5.02 -24.98
N ILE A 270 -8.37 -4.01 -25.34
CA ILE A 270 -9.79 -3.96 -24.94
C ILE A 270 -10.59 -4.78 -25.97
N PRO A 271 -11.21 -5.90 -25.57
CA PRO A 271 -12.03 -6.73 -26.46
C PRO A 271 -13.16 -5.92 -27.11
N GLY A 272 -13.33 -6.13 -28.42
CA GLY A 272 -14.31 -5.37 -29.23
C GLY A 272 -13.78 -4.01 -29.72
N LEU A 273 -13.20 -3.20 -28.85
CA LEU A 273 -12.67 -1.89 -29.22
C LEU A 273 -11.43 -1.99 -30.12
N GLY A 274 -10.54 -2.93 -29.85
CA GLY A 274 -9.35 -3.18 -30.68
C GLY A 274 -9.71 -3.63 -32.11
N ALA A 275 -10.69 -4.50 -32.27
CA ALA A 275 -11.19 -4.93 -33.59
C ALA A 275 -11.85 -3.76 -34.34
N LEU A 276 -12.63 -2.96 -33.64
CA LEU A 276 -13.33 -1.78 -34.14
C LEU A 276 -12.35 -0.70 -34.65
N LEU A 277 -11.40 -0.35 -33.82
CA LEU A 277 -10.37 0.65 -34.18
C LEU A 277 -9.43 0.10 -35.26
N GLY A 278 -9.13 -1.21 -35.23
CA GLY A 278 -8.37 -1.88 -36.28
C GLY A 278 -9.01 -1.80 -37.66
N ALA A 279 -10.34 -1.89 -37.73
CA ALA A 279 -11.09 -1.71 -38.98
C ALA A 279 -10.97 -0.31 -39.56
N LEU A 280 -10.93 0.71 -38.70
CA LEU A 280 -10.80 2.11 -39.10
C LEU A 280 -9.35 2.56 -39.29
N LYS A 281 -8.39 1.81 -38.83
CA LYS A 281 -6.95 2.16 -38.80
C LYS A 281 -6.38 2.73 -40.12
N PRO A 282 -6.82 2.29 -41.32
CA PRO A 282 -6.35 2.91 -42.55
C PRO A 282 -6.75 4.36 -42.71
N LEU A 283 -7.87 4.77 -42.10
CA LEU A 283 -8.37 6.15 -42.14
C LEU A 283 -8.08 6.91 -40.87
N VAL A 284 -8.42 6.32 -39.72
CA VAL A 284 -8.31 6.93 -38.40
C VAL A 284 -7.55 5.98 -37.47
N ASP A 285 -6.42 6.42 -36.97
CA ASP A 285 -5.63 5.70 -35.97
C ASP A 285 -5.88 6.34 -34.59
N VAL A 286 -6.60 5.64 -33.72
CA VAL A 286 -6.84 6.06 -32.33
C VAL A 286 -6.10 5.10 -31.44
N ARG A 287 -5.18 5.63 -30.64
CA ARG A 287 -4.47 4.88 -29.61
C ARG A 287 -4.70 5.54 -28.28
N LEU A 288 -5.17 4.76 -27.35
CA LEU A 288 -5.26 5.12 -25.95
C LEU A 288 -4.37 4.13 -25.18
N ASN A 289 -3.39 4.64 -24.47
CA ASN A 289 -2.51 3.87 -23.62
C ASN A 289 -2.47 4.52 -22.24
N LEU A 290 -3.21 3.95 -21.31
CA LEU A 290 -3.32 4.44 -19.95
C LEU A 290 -2.76 3.40 -18.99
N PRO A 291 -1.46 3.41 -18.70
CA PRO A 291 -0.88 2.66 -17.59
C PRO A 291 -1.26 3.36 -16.28
N LEU A 292 -2.41 2.95 -15.74
CA LEU A 292 -3.02 3.55 -14.58
C LEU A 292 -2.53 2.84 -13.32
N THR A 293 -1.99 3.61 -12.39
CA THR A 293 -1.57 3.15 -11.07
C THR A 293 -2.35 3.87 -10.00
N LEU A 294 -2.88 3.12 -9.07
CA LEU A 294 -3.52 3.60 -7.86
C LEU A 294 -2.72 3.09 -6.66
N ASP A 295 -2.05 3.98 -5.95
CA ASP A 295 -1.40 3.65 -4.68
C ASP A 295 -2.38 3.93 -3.55
N VAL A 296 -2.70 2.88 -2.82
CA VAL A 296 -3.56 2.90 -1.64
C VAL A 296 -2.67 2.85 -0.42
N VAL A 297 -2.70 3.91 0.32
CA VAL A 297 -2.16 4.11 1.66
C VAL A 297 -0.73 3.63 1.91
N ALA A 298 0.16 4.58 2.07
CA ALA A 298 1.29 4.46 2.97
C ALA A 298 0.96 5.30 4.22
N SER A 299 0.50 4.69 5.29
CA SER A 299 0.31 5.40 6.55
C SER A 299 1.41 5.03 7.51
N LYS A 300 1.86 6.04 8.25
CA LYS A 300 2.85 5.93 9.31
C LYS A 300 2.19 6.35 10.62
N GLY A 301 2.25 5.51 11.62
CA GLY A 301 1.93 5.89 12.99
C GLY A 301 3.21 6.17 13.76
N THR A 302 3.24 7.23 14.56
CA THR A 302 4.36 7.57 15.45
C THR A 302 3.81 7.78 16.85
N VAL A 303 4.42 7.14 17.84
CA VAL A 303 4.08 7.41 19.24
C VAL A 303 4.53 8.82 19.60
N ASP A 304 3.60 9.70 19.86
CA ASP A 304 3.85 11.09 20.25
C ASP A 304 3.95 11.24 21.75
N ASP A 305 3.09 10.55 22.52
CA ASP A 305 3.13 10.56 23.97
C ASP A 305 2.69 9.21 24.58
N LEU A 306 3.17 8.92 25.78
CA LEU A 306 2.87 7.69 26.51
C LEU A 306 2.63 7.95 27.99
N CYS A 307 1.40 7.76 28.46
CA CYS A 307 1.04 7.64 29.86
C CYS A 307 1.45 8.83 30.76
N THR A 308 1.64 10.03 30.19
CA THR A 308 2.00 11.21 30.97
C THR A 308 0.82 11.75 31.78
N THR A 309 1.12 12.55 32.80
CA THR A 309 0.07 13.19 33.61
C THR A 309 -0.66 14.27 32.80
N GLU A 310 0.07 14.95 31.93
CA GLU A 310 -0.47 15.98 31.03
C GLU A 310 -1.41 15.37 30.02
N MET A 311 -1.01 14.25 29.36
CA MET A 311 -1.85 13.49 28.45
C MET A 311 -3.18 13.05 29.08
N ARG A 312 -3.16 12.61 30.34
CA ARG A 312 -4.39 12.28 31.08
C ARG A 312 -5.26 13.51 31.33
N ALA A 313 -4.65 14.66 31.60
CA ALA A 313 -5.35 15.91 31.82
C ALA A 313 -5.93 16.49 30.53
N GLU A 314 -5.20 16.44 29.44
CA GLU A 314 -5.63 16.93 28.11
C GLU A 314 -6.78 16.10 27.54
N ASN A 315 -6.75 14.78 27.69
CA ASN A 315 -7.85 13.92 27.26
C ASN A 315 -9.17 14.19 28.01
N TYR A 316 -9.10 14.71 29.23
CA TYR A 316 -10.27 15.15 29.97
C TYR A 316 -10.83 16.50 29.49
N ALA A 317 -10.01 17.30 28.79
CA ALA A 317 -10.33 18.69 28.45
C ALA A 317 -10.72 18.91 26.96
N GLN A 318 -10.60 17.91 26.10
CA GLN A 318 -10.90 18.07 24.66
C GLN A 318 -12.43 18.10 24.42
N PRO A 319 -12.96 19.21 23.83
CA PRO A 319 -14.37 19.26 23.43
C PRO A 319 -14.63 18.29 22.29
N GLY A 320 -15.47 17.29 22.52
CA GLY A 320 -15.85 16.31 21.51
C GLY A 320 -15.33 14.90 21.74
N ASN A 321 -14.43 14.70 22.69
CA ASN A 321 -14.09 13.39 23.20
C ASN A 321 -15.01 13.10 24.41
N PRO A 322 -15.94 12.16 24.32
CA PRO A 322 -16.73 11.80 25.48
C PRO A 322 -15.81 11.26 26.57
N PRO A 323 -15.90 11.73 27.83
CA PRO A 323 -15.11 11.16 28.89
C PRO A 323 -15.49 9.70 29.04
N GLY A 324 -14.58 8.79 28.73
CA GLY A 324 -14.76 7.39 28.99
C GLY A 324 -14.37 6.41 27.92
N ASP A 325 -14.29 6.79 26.63
CA ASP A 325 -14.08 5.79 25.59
C ASP A 325 -12.61 5.59 25.18
N ASP A 326 -11.78 6.65 25.17
CA ASP A 326 -10.44 6.53 24.60
C ASP A 326 -9.32 6.44 25.65
N CYS A 327 -9.49 7.06 26.84
CA CYS A 327 -8.50 7.01 27.91
C CYS A 327 -9.15 7.15 29.31
N PRO A 328 -9.78 6.11 29.85
CA PRO A 328 -10.40 6.17 31.17
C PRO A 328 -9.40 6.52 32.29
N ALA A 329 -9.86 7.25 33.29
CA ALA A 329 -9.01 7.57 34.43
C ALA A 329 -8.37 6.31 35.05
N GLY A 330 -7.05 6.29 35.14
CA GLY A 330 -6.28 5.17 35.69
C GLY A 330 -5.87 4.08 34.68
N GLN A 331 -6.22 4.20 33.40
CA GLN A 331 -5.71 3.32 32.35
C GLN A 331 -4.47 3.92 31.68
N HIS A 332 -3.64 3.03 31.12
CA HIS A 332 -2.47 3.43 30.36
C HIS A 332 -2.90 3.85 28.95
N CYS A 333 -2.51 5.04 28.54
CA CYS A 333 -2.86 5.61 27.26
C CYS A 333 -1.62 5.89 26.41
N ALA A 334 -1.79 5.80 25.11
CA ALA A 334 -0.80 6.20 24.12
C ALA A 334 -1.41 7.24 23.18
N ALA A 335 -0.69 8.32 22.89
CA ALA A 335 -0.98 9.22 21.78
C ALA A 335 -0.17 8.74 20.58
N ILE A 336 -0.86 8.45 19.49
CA ILE A 336 -0.23 8.03 18.23
C ILE A 336 -0.63 9.03 17.17
N GLN A 337 0.36 9.76 16.66
CA GLN A 337 0.19 10.61 15.49
C GLN A 337 0.17 9.74 14.25
N VAL A 338 -0.91 9.84 13.48
CA VAL A 338 -1.04 9.10 12.22
C VAL A 338 -0.93 10.07 11.06
N ASP A 339 0.05 9.81 10.21
CA ASP A 339 0.27 10.49 8.94
C ASP A 339 -0.15 9.56 7.80
N ALA A 340 -1.10 9.99 6.98
CA ALA A 340 -1.69 9.14 5.96
C ALA A 340 -1.88 9.87 4.64
N ASP A 341 -1.14 9.45 3.62
CA ASP A 341 -1.43 9.72 2.22
C ASP A 341 -2.41 8.66 1.71
N LEU A 342 -3.71 8.96 1.70
CA LEU A 342 -4.73 7.93 1.55
C LEU A 342 -4.84 7.32 0.16
N LEU A 343 -4.67 8.11 -0.90
CA LEU A 343 -4.89 7.61 -2.26
C LEU A 343 -4.13 8.47 -3.28
N ASN A 344 -3.22 7.86 -4.01
CA ASN A 344 -2.50 8.50 -5.12
C ASN A 344 -2.86 7.85 -6.44
N LEU A 345 -3.26 8.65 -7.41
CA LEU A 345 -3.51 8.21 -8.78
C LEU A 345 -2.39 8.71 -9.69
N CYS A 346 -1.86 7.81 -10.48
CA CYS A 346 -0.85 8.11 -11.47
C CYS A 346 -1.19 7.48 -12.82
N ILE A 347 -0.83 8.17 -13.89
CA ILE A 347 -0.84 7.64 -15.25
C ILE A 347 0.56 7.82 -15.81
N GLY A 348 1.20 6.74 -16.17
CA GLY A 348 2.55 6.73 -16.72
C GLY A 348 3.24 5.39 -16.50
N PRO A 349 4.21 5.03 -17.37
CA PRO A 349 5.02 3.83 -17.19
C PRO A 349 6.06 4.05 -16.09
N TYR A 350 6.55 2.96 -15.53
CA TYR A 350 7.68 2.97 -14.62
C TYR A 350 9.02 3.02 -15.37
N PRO A 351 10.08 3.59 -14.76
CA PRO A 351 11.40 3.72 -15.39
C PRO A 351 11.95 2.40 -15.92
N GLY A 352 12.51 2.42 -17.11
CA GLY A 352 13.11 1.24 -17.73
C GLY A 352 12.13 0.10 -18.05
N GLY A 353 10.82 0.33 -17.98
CA GLY A 353 9.80 -0.72 -18.15
C GLY A 353 9.73 -1.68 -16.96
N ALA A 354 10.16 -1.23 -15.77
CA ALA A 354 10.12 -2.02 -14.56
C ALA A 354 8.68 -2.45 -14.23
N ASP A 355 8.55 -3.61 -13.60
CA ASP A 355 7.26 -4.05 -13.06
C ASP A 355 6.79 -3.03 -12.00
N PRO A 356 5.56 -2.52 -12.11
CA PRO A 356 5.02 -1.56 -11.15
C PRO A 356 5.17 -1.98 -9.68
N PHE A 357 5.15 -3.27 -9.40
CA PHE A 357 5.21 -3.82 -8.04
C PHE A 357 6.64 -3.97 -7.51
N SER A 358 7.64 -3.95 -8.38
CA SER A 358 9.06 -3.99 -7.97
C SER A 358 9.61 -2.62 -7.57
N VAL A 359 8.87 -1.54 -7.84
CA VAL A 359 9.32 -0.16 -7.57
C VAL A 359 8.67 0.35 -6.29
N GLN A 360 9.48 0.59 -5.27
CA GLN A 360 9.06 1.15 -3.99
C GLN A 360 8.75 2.64 -4.10
N GLY A 361 8.07 3.17 -3.09
CA GLY A 361 7.69 4.57 -3.03
C GLY A 361 6.38 4.89 -3.76
N SER A 362 5.98 6.15 -3.69
CA SER A 362 4.76 6.63 -4.32
C SER A 362 4.87 6.64 -5.84
N CYS A 363 3.79 6.28 -6.53
CA CYS A 363 3.71 6.41 -7.97
C CYS A 363 3.91 7.85 -8.44
N LYS A 364 3.57 8.86 -7.61
CA LYS A 364 3.78 10.29 -7.94
C LYS A 364 5.24 10.62 -8.23
N ASP A 365 6.16 9.94 -7.54
CA ASP A 365 7.59 10.23 -7.63
C ASP A 365 8.28 9.40 -8.71
N THR A 366 7.62 8.32 -9.16
CA THR A 366 8.27 7.29 -9.97
C THR A 366 7.80 7.24 -11.42
N VAL A 367 6.50 7.46 -11.72
CA VAL A 367 6.01 7.32 -13.10
C VAL A 367 6.58 8.39 -14.04
N LEU A 368 6.78 8.00 -15.29
CA LEU A 368 7.32 8.82 -16.35
C LEU A 368 6.23 9.26 -17.33
N ASP A 369 6.54 10.28 -18.13
CA ASP A 369 5.68 10.71 -19.22
C ASP A 369 5.60 9.65 -20.32
N THR A 370 4.41 9.51 -20.91
CA THR A 370 4.17 8.61 -22.03
C THR A 370 3.14 9.22 -22.99
N GLU A 371 3.07 8.73 -24.21
CA GLU A 371 1.97 9.06 -25.13
C GLU A 371 0.72 8.29 -24.67
N VAL A 372 -0.22 9.03 -24.04
CA VAL A 372 -1.45 8.46 -23.46
C VAL A 372 -2.61 8.45 -24.45
N LEU A 373 -2.64 9.40 -25.37
CA LEU A 373 -3.66 9.50 -26.42
C LEU A 373 -3.00 9.93 -27.73
N ARG A 374 -3.33 9.23 -28.80
CA ARG A 374 -2.98 9.62 -30.16
C ARG A 374 -4.20 9.46 -31.06
N VAL A 375 -4.47 10.48 -31.84
CA VAL A 375 -5.46 10.43 -32.92
C VAL A 375 -4.74 10.78 -34.21
N GLY A 376 -4.82 9.89 -35.17
CA GLY A 376 -4.26 10.09 -36.50
C GLY A 376 -5.35 10.03 -37.58
N LEU A 377 -5.13 10.72 -38.69
CA LEU A 377 -5.97 10.67 -39.87
C LEU A 377 -5.07 10.45 -41.09
N LEU A 378 -5.33 9.39 -41.85
CA LEU A 378 -4.57 9.07 -43.06
C LEU A 378 -3.04 9.00 -42.81
N GLY A 379 -2.66 8.53 -41.63
CA GLY A 379 -1.26 8.43 -41.20
C GLY A 379 -0.63 9.72 -40.68
N ALA A 380 -1.30 10.87 -40.72
CA ALA A 380 -0.86 12.09 -40.05
C ALA A 380 -1.34 12.09 -38.60
N THR A 381 -0.49 12.47 -37.65
CA THR A 381 -0.89 12.66 -36.24
C THR A 381 -1.58 14.01 -36.09
N LEU A 382 -2.86 14.00 -35.72
CA LEU A 382 -3.66 15.21 -35.50
C LEU A 382 -3.64 15.66 -34.06
N LEU A 383 -3.76 14.71 -33.15
CA LEU A 383 -3.74 14.94 -31.72
C LEU A 383 -2.80 13.91 -31.10
N GLY A 384 -1.86 14.38 -30.32
CA GLY A 384 -1.02 13.56 -29.47
C GLY A 384 -1.02 14.19 -28.08
N LYS A 385 -1.33 13.40 -27.07
CA LYS A 385 -1.19 13.81 -25.67
C LYS A 385 -0.10 12.97 -25.04
N THR A 386 1.02 13.63 -24.75
CA THR A 386 2.15 13.04 -24.01
C THR A 386 2.20 13.71 -22.65
N GLY A 387 2.41 12.91 -21.61
CA GLY A 387 2.55 13.37 -20.26
C GLY A 387 2.32 12.26 -19.26
N SER A 388 2.32 12.62 -18.00
CA SER A 388 1.93 11.79 -16.87
C SER A 388 0.93 12.52 -16.01
N LEU A 389 0.01 11.78 -15.38
CA LEU A 389 -0.85 12.30 -14.33
C LEU A 389 -0.32 11.84 -12.98
N LYS A 390 -0.18 12.78 -12.04
CA LYS A 390 0.33 12.55 -10.69
C LYS A 390 -0.51 13.35 -9.71
N THR A 391 -1.57 12.74 -9.18
CA THR A 391 -2.50 13.45 -8.31
C THR A 391 -2.80 12.66 -7.03
N GLY A 392 -2.91 13.36 -5.90
CA GLY A 392 -3.51 12.84 -4.68
C GLY A 392 -5.01 12.98 -4.75
N LEU A 393 -5.74 11.89 -4.56
CA LEU A 393 -7.21 11.91 -4.57
C LEU A 393 -7.77 12.17 -3.18
N ALA A 394 -7.03 11.79 -2.14
CA ALA A 394 -7.40 12.05 -0.77
C ALA A 394 -6.12 12.19 0.08
N THR A 395 -6.05 13.24 0.87
CA THR A 395 -5.02 13.45 1.89
C THR A 395 -5.73 13.70 3.21
N THR A 396 -5.24 13.11 4.28
CA THR A 396 -5.72 13.43 5.63
C THR A 396 -4.59 14.16 6.33
N PRO A 397 -4.84 15.33 6.92
CA PRO A 397 -3.81 15.97 7.74
C PRO A 397 -3.41 15.02 8.88
N PRO A 398 -2.15 15.06 9.34
CA PRO A 398 -1.72 14.29 10.50
C PRO A 398 -2.67 14.53 11.67
N ALA A 399 -3.08 13.46 12.34
CA ALA A 399 -3.99 13.54 13.46
C ALA A 399 -3.54 12.59 14.57
N ASP A 400 -3.72 13.03 15.82
CA ASP A 400 -3.40 12.26 16.99
C ASP A 400 -4.60 11.40 17.40
N ILE A 401 -4.32 10.13 17.69
CA ILE A 401 -5.28 9.21 18.29
C ILE A 401 -4.79 8.88 19.69
N TYR A 402 -5.71 9.02 20.64
CA TYR A 402 -5.46 8.61 22.01
C TYR A 402 -6.05 7.22 22.24
N LEU A 403 -5.21 6.25 22.58
CA LEU A 403 -5.59 4.85 22.70
C LEU A 403 -5.38 4.34 24.13
N ALA A 404 -6.40 3.73 24.70
CA ALA A 404 -6.26 2.90 25.87
C ALA A 404 -5.64 1.54 25.51
N LYS A 405 -5.19 0.78 26.52
CA LYS A 405 -4.65 -0.57 26.33
C LYS A 405 -5.65 -1.46 25.59
N GLU A 406 -5.18 -2.18 24.59
CA GLU A 406 -5.96 -3.14 23.76
C GLU A 406 -7.12 -2.48 23.00
N LYS A 407 -7.05 -1.20 22.75
CA LYS A 407 -8.04 -0.48 21.94
C LYS A 407 -7.50 -0.13 20.56
N ALA A 408 -8.43 -0.02 19.64
CA ALA A 408 -8.16 0.45 18.29
C ALA A 408 -8.87 1.76 18.05
N GLY A 409 -8.18 2.73 17.50
CA GLY A 409 -8.74 4.01 17.07
C GLY A 409 -8.73 4.15 15.55
N THR A 410 -9.41 5.15 15.04
CA THR A 410 -9.49 5.43 13.60
C THR A 410 -9.27 6.90 13.35
N VAL A 411 -8.33 7.21 12.45
CA VAL A 411 -8.10 8.58 11.96
C VAL A 411 -8.75 8.75 10.61
N GLY A 412 -9.23 9.95 10.35
CA GLY A 412 -9.82 10.36 9.08
C GLY A 412 -11.30 10.02 8.97
N SER A 413 -11.99 10.73 8.11
CA SER A 413 -13.34 10.41 7.68
C SER A 413 -13.32 9.17 6.76
N ALA A 414 -14.43 8.44 6.72
CA ALA A 414 -14.63 7.44 5.68
C ALA A 414 -14.35 8.10 4.32
N LEU A 415 -13.54 7.45 3.48
CA LEU A 415 -13.29 7.93 2.12
C LEU A 415 -14.64 8.08 1.44
N ASP A 416 -15.01 9.29 1.07
CA ASP A 416 -16.14 9.51 0.19
C ASP A 416 -15.74 9.06 -1.21
N LEU A 417 -16.07 7.81 -1.49
CA LEU A 417 -15.77 7.16 -2.77
C LEU A 417 -16.38 7.93 -3.94
N GLY A 418 -17.53 8.60 -3.72
CA GLY A 418 -18.20 9.43 -4.71
C GLY A 418 -17.36 10.67 -5.07
N THR A 419 -16.90 11.38 -4.05
CA THR A 419 -16.02 12.54 -4.24
C THR A 419 -14.67 12.13 -4.84
N ALA A 420 -14.05 11.05 -4.37
CA ALA A 420 -12.80 10.55 -4.94
C ALA A 420 -12.97 10.13 -6.41
N LEU A 421 -14.07 9.48 -6.77
CA LEU A 421 -14.38 9.09 -8.16
C LEU A 421 -14.65 10.31 -9.05
N ASN A 422 -15.34 11.32 -8.55
CA ASN A 422 -15.56 12.58 -9.28
C ASN A 422 -14.23 13.31 -9.51
N ASN A 423 -13.37 13.38 -8.50
CA ASN A 423 -12.04 13.97 -8.61
C ASN A 423 -11.18 13.20 -9.62
N LEU A 424 -11.25 11.87 -9.61
CA LEU A 424 -10.60 11.01 -10.60
C LEU A 424 -11.10 11.30 -12.02
N THR A 425 -12.41 11.33 -12.20
CA THR A 425 -13.03 11.57 -13.52
C THR A 425 -12.65 12.95 -14.05
N SER A 426 -12.69 13.98 -13.20
CA SER A 426 -12.30 15.34 -13.55
C SER A 426 -10.81 15.42 -13.86
N ALA A 427 -9.94 14.87 -13.02
CA ALA A 427 -8.50 14.88 -13.25
C ALA A 427 -8.12 14.14 -14.55
N LEU A 428 -8.79 13.03 -14.86
CA LEU A 428 -8.58 12.28 -16.10
C LEU A 428 -9.06 13.07 -17.32
N ALA A 429 -10.24 13.69 -17.24
CA ALA A 429 -10.78 14.52 -18.31
C ALA A 429 -9.89 15.75 -18.57
N ASP A 430 -9.47 16.43 -17.52
CA ASP A 430 -8.55 17.56 -17.61
C ASP A 430 -7.18 17.13 -18.17
N PHE A 431 -6.68 16.00 -17.76
CA PHE A 431 -5.42 15.46 -18.27
C PHE A 431 -5.51 15.09 -19.75
N LEU A 432 -6.57 14.41 -20.19
CA LEU A 432 -6.72 13.96 -21.57
C LEU A 432 -7.13 15.09 -22.51
N PHE A 433 -8.00 15.98 -22.05
CA PHE A 433 -8.66 16.97 -22.89
C PHE A 433 -8.37 18.44 -22.52
N GLY A 434 -7.59 18.68 -21.47
CA GLY A 434 -7.19 20.03 -21.06
C GLY A 434 -8.35 20.90 -20.58
N GLY A 435 -9.37 20.30 -19.91
CA GLY A 435 -10.55 21.03 -19.42
C GLY A 435 -11.49 21.52 -20.53
N GLY A 436 -11.28 21.10 -21.78
CA GLY A 436 -12.07 21.51 -22.97
C GLY A 436 -12.91 20.35 -23.51
N THR A 437 -13.85 20.73 -24.35
CA THR A 437 -14.72 19.82 -25.11
C THR A 437 -13.91 18.83 -25.94
N THR A 438 -14.46 17.62 -26.15
CA THR A 438 -13.90 16.56 -27.02
C THR A 438 -13.28 17.17 -28.29
N PRO A 439 -12.02 16.85 -28.63
CA PRO A 439 -11.37 17.42 -29.79
C PRO A 439 -12.15 17.03 -31.05
N ALA A 440 -12.78 18.01 -31.68
CA ALA A 440 -13.35 17.80 -33.00
C ALA A 440 -12.21 17.89 -34.03
N ILE A 441 -12.21 17.00 -35.04
CA ILE A 441 -11.29 17.10 -36.17
C ILE A 441 -11.58 18.44 -36.88
N THR A 442 -10.59 19.32 -36.89
CA THR A 442 -10.69 20.66 -37.45
C THR A 442 -10.27 20.71 -38.93
N ALA A 443 -10.55 21.79 -39.60
CA ALA A 443 -10.03 22.03 -40.96
C ALA A 443 -8.49 22.05 -40.99
N ALA A 444 -7.84 22.52 -39.93
CA ALA A 444 -6.39 22.51 -39.81
C ALA A 444 -5.85 21.07 -39.77
N ASP A 445 -6.53 20.16 -39.09
CA ASP A 445 -6.17 18.73 -39.01
C ASP A 445 -6.33 18.08 -40.40
N ALA A 446 -7.40 18.36 -41.10
CA ALA A 446 -7.60 17.88 -42.47
C ALA A 446 -6.47 18.36 -43.41
N ASN A 447 -6.06 19.61 -43.30
CA ASN A 447 -4.94 20.17 -44.06
C ASN A 447 -3.61 19.48 -43.71
N THR A 448 -3.39 19.14 -42.43
CA THR A 448 -2.21 18.39 -41.99
C THR A 448 -2.16 17.00 -42.62
N ALA A 449 -3.28 16.31 -42.67
CA ALA A 449 -3.39 14.99 -43.30
C ALA A 449 -3.22 15.11 -44.84
N ALA A 450 -3.79 16.14 -45.48
CA ALA A 450 -3.60 16.42 -46.90
C ALA A 450 -2.12 16.69 -47.23
N ALA A 451 -1.45 17.52 -46.43
CA ALA A 451 -0.02 17.79 -46.61
C ALA A 451 0.83 16.51 -46.49
N LYS A 452 0.47 15.60 -45.58
CA LYS A 452 1.15 14.31 -45.49
C LYS A 452 0.96 13.47 -46.76
N ILE A 453 -0.26 13.30 -47.22
CA ILE A 453 -0.53 12.58 -48.48
C ILE A 453 0.21 13.20 -49.65
N TRP A 454 0.21 14.54 -49.75
CA TRP A 454 0.96 15.27 -50.77
C TRP A 454 2.47 14.94 -50.73
N ASN A 455 3.06 14.89 -49.54
CA ASN A 455 4.45 14.51 -49.37
C ASN A 455 4.70 13.03 -49.75
N ASP A 456 3.81 12.13 -49.33
CA ASP A 456 3.94 10.68 -49.58
C ASP A 456 3.92 10.37 -51.09
N VAL A 457 3.12 11.11 -51.87
CA VAL A 457 3.11 10.97 -53.33
C VAL A 457 4.24 11.75 -54.02
N GLY A 458 5.09 12.44 -53.31
CA GLY A 458 6.20 13.23 -53.81
C GLY A 458 5.77 14.52 -54.50
N GLY A 459 4.66 15.14 -54.07
CA GLY A 459 4.13 16.40 -54.60
C GLY A 459 5.10 17.57 -54.47
N ASN A 460 5.86 17.63 -53.38
CA ASN A 460 6.84 18.68 -53.13
C ASN A 460 8.06 18.65 -54.08
N ALA A 461 8.25 17.57 -54.80
CA ALA A 461 9.34 17.44 -55.79
C ALA A 461 8.95 18.07 -57.14
N CYS A 462 7.70 18.49 -57.33
CA CYS A 462 7.26 19.13 -58.56
C CYS A 462 7.83 20.56 -58.66
N GLY A 463 8.51 20.85 -59.77
CA GLY A 463 9.10 22.16 -60.00
C GLY A 463 8.08 23.29 -60.08
N GLY A 464 8.56 24.55 -60.24
CA GLY A 464 7.75 25.76 -60.23
C GLY A 464 6.68 25.85 -61.33
N ASP A 465 6.20 27.07 -61.67
CA ASP A 465 5.03 27.30 -62.54
C ASP A 465 5.30 27.10 -64.04
N THR A 466 6.15 26.20 -64.39
CA THR A 466 6.36 25.72 -65.77
C THR A 466 5.25 24.74 -66.18
N SER A 467 5.05 24.53 -67.48
CA SER A 467 4.11 23.54 -68.02
C SER A 467 4.38 22.14 -67.43
N SER A 468 5.64 21.75 -67.36
CA SER A 468 6.08 20.49 -66.76
C SER A 468 5.78 20.40 -65.28
N GLY A 469 6.01 21.49 -64.51
CA GLY A 469 5.71 21.54 -63.09
C GLY A 469 4.19 21.44 -62.79
N ARG A 470 3.35 22.09 -63.61
CA ARG A 470 1.87 21.97 -63.48
C ARG A 470 1.38 20.56 -63.76
N THR A 471 1.91 19.89 -64.82
CA THR A 471 1.58 18.50 -65.14
C THR A 471 2.02 17.57 -64.02
N CYS A 472 3.23 17.78 -63.47
CA CYS A 472 3.70 17.03 -62.33
C CYS A 472 2.73 17.14 -61.14
N ARG A 473 2.35 18.37 -60.71
CA ARG A 473 1.43 18.58 -59.61
C ARG A 473 0.07 17.93 -59.85
N GLN A 474 -0.46 18.01 -61.08
CA GLN A 474 -1.73 17.37 -61.43
C GLN A 474 -1.65 15.85 -61.33
N ASN A 475 -0.56 15.24 -61.80
CA ASN A 475 -0.36 13.81 -61.67
C ASN A 475 -0.21 13.37 -60.19
N LYS A 476 0.49 14.15 -59.37
CA LYS A 476 0.63 13.92 -57.95
C LYS A 476 -0.68 14.09 -57.18
N TYR A 477 -1.49 15.10 -57.54
CA TYR A 477 -2.85 15.24 -57.02
C TYR A 477 -3.72 14.01 -57.29
N GLN A 478 -3.71 13.51 -58.56
CA GLN A 478 -4.43 12.28 -58.89
C GLN A 478 -3.90 11.05 -58.14
N ALA A 479 -2.59 10.97 -57.91
CA ALA A 479 -2.00 9.92 -57.12
C ALA A 479 -2.46 10.01 -55.64
N GLY A 480 -2.51 11.21 -55.09
CA GLY A 480 -3.03 11.45 -53.72
C GLY A 480 -4.50 11.04 -53.58
N LEU A 481 -5.34 11.42 -54.56
CA LEU A 481 -6.75 10.99 -54.56
C LEU A 481 -6.91 9.48 -54.56
N LYS A 482 -6.13 8.76 -55.42
CA LYS A 482 -6.14 7.30 -55.48
C LYS A 482 -5.68 6.67 -54.12
N GLN A 483 -4.72 7.30 -53.46
CA GLN A 483 -4.27 6.82 -52.14
C GLN A 483 -5.39 6.96 -51.10
N VAL A 484 -6.11 8.12 -51.03
CA VAL A 484 -7.27 8.33 -50.15
C VAL A 484 -8.36 7.30 -50.45
N GLU A 485 -8.69 7.12 -51.74
CA GLU A 485 -9.69 6.16 -52.20
C GLU A 485 -9.36 4.72 -51.76
N ALA A 486 -8.11 4.25 -51.97
CA ALA A 486 -7.66 2.93 -51.57
C ALA A 486 -7.75 2.72 -50.06
N LEU A 487 -7.37 3.71 -49.25
CA LEU A 487 -7.50 3.66 -47.79
C LEU A 487 -8.96 3.59 -47.36
N THR A 488 -9.84 4.39 -48.02
CA THR A 488 -11.27 4.39 -47.76
C THR A 488 -11.91 3.03 -48.10
N GLN A 489 -11.56 2.42 -49.24
CA GLN A 489 -12.05 1.09 -49.64
C GLN A 489 -11.57 0.02 -48.67
N THR A 490 -10.33 0.10 -48.19
CA THR A 490 -9.81 -0.83 -47.18
C THR A 490 -10.57 -0.73 -45.88
N ALA A 491 -10.83 0.49 -45.40
CA ALA A 491 -11.61 0.72 -44.19
C ALA A 491 -13.06 0.25 -44.33
N GLN A 492 -13.68 0.48 -45.51
CA GLN A 492 -15.03 0.00 -45.80
C GLN A 492 -15.11 -1.53 -45.80
N THR A 493 -14.11 -2.20 -46.36
CA THR A 493 -14.04 -3.66 -46.33
C THR A 493 -13.91 -4.19 -44.90
N ASN A 494 -13.03 -3.58 -44.11
CA ASN A 494 -12.87 -3.93 -42.70
C ASN A 494 -14.14 -3.70 -41.90
N TYR A 495 -14.83 -2.54 -42.11
CA TYR A 495 -16.12 -2.23 -41.49
C TYR A 495 -17.18 -3.29 -41.82
N ASN A 496 -17.25 -3.72 -43.09
CA ASN A 496 -18.24 -4.70 -43.53
C ASN A 496 -18.05 -6.06 -42.82
N ASN A 497 -16.84 -6.37 -42.41
CA ASN A 497 -16.50 -7.61 -41.71
C ASN A 497 -16.77 -7.54 -40.19
N LEU A 498 -17.13 -6.39 -39.64
CA LEU A 498 -17.48 -6.25 -38.22
C LEU A 498 -18.84 -6.86 -37.89
N SER A 499 -19.02 -7.25 -36.62
CA SER A 499 -20.31 -7.69 -36.08
C SER A 499 -21.36 -6.56 -36.12
N SER A 500 -22.64 -6.91 -36.06
CA SER A 500 -23.74 -5.94 -36.01
C SER A 500 -23.64 -5.01 -34.79
N THR A 501 -23.20 -5.52 -33.65
CA THR A 501 -23.01 -4.76 -32.42
C THR A 501 -21.91 -3.72 -32.58
N ASP A 502 -20.79 -4.11 -33.16
CA ASP A 502 -19.65 -3.20 -33.40
C ASP A 502 -19.99 -2.12 -34.43
N LYS A 503 -20.76 -2.48 -35.47
CA LYS A 503 -21.26 -1.51 -36.48
C LYS A 503 -22.15 -0.45 -35.85
N THR A 504 -23.00 -0.83 -34.92
CA THR A 504 -23.89 0.13 -34.22
C THR A 504 -23.07 1.13 -33.40
N ALA A 505 -22.01 0.68 -32.74
CA ALA A 505 -21.11 1.55 -31.97
C ALA A 505 -20.40 2.59 -32.86
N LEU A 506 -20.12 2.27 -34.12
CA LEU A 506 -19.45 3.15 -35.08
C LEU A 506 -20.37 4.18 -35.76
N GLN A 507 -21.69 3.99 -35.75
CA GLN A 507 -22.61 4.86 -36.50
C GLN A 507 -22.49 6.36 -36.12
N GLY A 508 -22.16 6.66 -34.84
CA GLY A 508 -21.94 8.03 -34.37
C GLY A 508 -20.64 8.68 -34.90
N LEU A 509 -19.66 7.89 -35.30
CA LEU A 509 -18.35 8.37 -35.79
C LEU A 509 -18.29 8.56 -37.31
N GLY A 510 -19.16 7.90 -38.07
CA GLY A 510 -19.12 7.90 -39.54
C GLY A 510 -19.28 9.28 -40.17
N GLY A 511 -20.14 10.11 -39.61
CA GLY A 511 -20.35 11.48 -40.07
C GLY A 511 -19.13 12.39 -39.90
N ALA A 512 -18.48 12.30 -38.75
CA ALA A 512 -17.26 13.07 -38.47
C ALA A 512 -16.08 12.66 -39.36
N ILE A 513 -15.93 11.35 -39.60
CA ILE A 513 -14.89 10.81 -40.51
C ILE A 513 -15.17 11.25 -41.94
N GLY A 514 -16.41 11.20 -42.41
CA GLY A 514 -16.78 11.68 -43.74
C GLY A 514 -16.47 13.16 -43.99
N ALA A 515 -16.79 14.03 -43.01
CA ALA A 515 -16.45 15.45 -43.08
C ALA A 515 -14.91 15.67 -43.10
N ALA A 516 -14.17 14.92 -42.29
CA ALA A 516 -12.71 14.98 -42.26
C ALA A 516 -12.10 14.56 -43.62
N LEU A 517 -12.57 13.47 -44.22
CA LEU A 517 -12.09 13.02 -45.52
C LEU A 517 -12.36 14.03 -46.64
N THR A 518 -13.55 14.66 -46.62
CA THR A 518 -13.88 15.74 -47.55
C THR A 518 -12.90 16.90 -47.37
N GLY A 519 -12.59 17.29 -46.12
CA GLY A 519 -11.59 18.31 -45.82
C GLY A 519 -10.20 17.97 -46.35
N VAL A 520 -9.76 16.71 -46.21
CA VAL A 520 -8.48 16.26 -46.75
C VAL A 520 -8.41 16.32 -48.27
N VAL A 521 -9.46 15.87 -48.95
CA VAL A 521 -9.52 15.95 -50.43
C VAL A 521 -9.49 17.40 -50.91
N ASN A 522 -10.18 18.33 -50.25
CA ASN A 522 -10.14 19.75 -50.58
C ASN A 522 -8.79 20.43 -50.29
N GLY A 523 -8.03 19.90 -49.29
CA GLY A 523 -6.71 20.39 -48.92
C GLY A 523 -5.57 19.87 -49.80
N LEU A 524 -5.77 18.74 -50.48
CA LEU A 524 -4.84 18.19 -51.48
C LEU A 524 -4.81 19.04 -52.75
#